data_00d32cc2c9711029f00b7876419b9a9b
#
_entry.id   00d32cc2c9711029f00b7876419b9a9b
#
_cell.length_a   1.000
_cell.length_b   1.000
_cell.length_c   1.000
_cell.angle_alpha   90.00
_cell.angle_beta   90.00
_cell.angle_gamma   90.00
#
_symmetry.space_group_name_H-M   'P 1'
#
loop_
_entity.id
_entity.type
_entity.pdbx_description
1 polymer ?
#
loop_
_entity_poly.entity_id
_entity_poly.type
_entity_poly.pdbx_seq_one_letter_code
_entity_poly.pdbx_strand_id
1 'polypeptide(L)'
;MEAKDRVYQALCRMAKSDCQITAAALAEELNLSRQVVSHYLNRLLEEGCVEKTLTRPVCWNIRKQQRENVQGSVSEERKEIEEVLPEVRREDVFDAMIGADGSQKNVIERCKAAVSYPPDGLPILITGESGVGKSFLARLIHQYAISRAVIRESAPLVVLNCADYANNPELLSAALLGYKKGSFTGADTDKEGLLQEADGGYLFLDE
;
A
#
# COMPACT_ATOMS: atom_id res chain seq x y z
N MET A 1 32.69 25.82 3.92
CA MET A 1 31.71 24.80 3.64
C MET A 1 31.45 24.02 4.92
N GLU A 2 30.30 24.16 5.53
CA GLU A 2 30.00 23.54 6.83
C GLU A 2 29.93 22.02 6.72
N ALA A 3 30.23 21.31 7.80
CA ALA A 3 30.17 19.83 7.79
C ALA A 3 28.76 19.29 7.41
N LYS A 4 27.71 20.04 7.73
CA LYS A 4 26.34 19.76 7.33
C LYS A 4 26.18 19.74 5.81
N ASP A 5 26.74 20.73 5.10
CA ASP A 5 26.64 20.81 3.63
C ASP A 5 27.36 19.65 2.95
N ARG A 6 28.47 19.21 3.52
CA ARG A 6 29.24 18.06 3.03
C ARG A 6 28.41 16.77 3.15
N VAL A 7 27.72 16.57 4.27
CA VAL A 7 26.83 15.41 4.48
C VAL A 7 25.67 15.44 3.49
N TYR A 8 25.05 16.59 3.28
CA TYR A 8 23.94 16.73 2.32
C TYR A 8 24.39 16.49 0.88
N GLN A 9 25.56 17.02 0.46
CA GLN A 9 26.09 16.79 -0.88
C GLN A 9 26.49 15.34 -1.12
N ALA A 10 27.05 14.65 -0.12
CA ALA A 10 27.34 13.22 -0.21
C ALA A 10 26.06 12.41 -0.36
N LEU A 11 25.02 12.72 0.43
CA LEU A 11 23.69 12.11 0.29
C LEU A 11 23.14 12.32 -1.13
N CYS A 12 23.24 13.54 -1.69
CA CYS A 12 22.80 13.84 -3.04
C CYS A 12 23.55 13.06 -4.13
N ARG A 13 24.85 12.80 -3.93
CA ARG A 13 25.66 11.99 -4.86
C ARG A 13 25.26 10.52 -4.81
N MET A 14 25.13 9.98 -3.62
CA MET A 14 24.74 8.58 -3.43
C MET A 14 23.30 8.28 -3.86
N ALA A 15 22.38 9.24 -3.71
CA ALA A 15 20.99 9.11 -4.13
C ALA A 15 20.80 8.99 -5.66
N LYS A 16 21.84 9.23 -6.46
CA LYS A 16 21.81 8.99 -7.91
C LYS A 16 22.12 7.54 -8.29
N SER A 17 22.66 6.77 -7.37
CA SER A 17 23.01 5.36 -7.54
C SER A 17 22.10 4.56 -6.64
N ASP A 18 21.01 4.04 -7.10
CA ASP A 18 19.91 3.27 -6.45
C ASP A 18 20.25 2.45 -5.16
N CYS A 19 21.07 2.97 -4.28
CA CYS A 19 21.50 2.33 -3.04
C CYS A 19 20.71 2.85 -1.83
N GLN A 20 20.32 1.96 -0.96
CA GLN A 20 19.83 2.27 0.38
C GLN A 20 20.91 3.01 1.18
N ILE A 21 20.80 4.33 1.29
CA ILE A 21 21.82 5.17 1.92
C ILE A 21 21.67 5.11 3.44
N THR A 22 22.62 4.51 4.11
CA THR A 22 22.67 4.47 5.58
C THR A 22 23.64 5.50 6.15
N ALA A 23 23.45 5.88 7.42
CA ALA A 23 24.40 6.76 8.11
C ALA A 23 25.83 6.15 8.21
N ALA A 24 25.95 4.83 8.16
CA ALA A 24 27.26 4.15 8.15
C ALA A 24 27.97 4.34 6.80
N ALA A 25 27.27 4.13 5.68
CA ALA A 25 27.83 4.31 4.33
C ALA A 25 28.28 5.76 4.09
N LEU A 26 27.48 6.75 4.54
CA LEU A 26 27.87 8.15 4.48
C LEU A 26 29.08 8.49 5.37
N ALA A 27 29.20 7.83 6.52
CA ALA A 27 30.33 8.02 7.43
C ALA A 27 31.64 7.53 6.81
N GLU A 28 31.63 6.40 6.13
CA GLU A 28 32.77 5.86 5.38
C GLU A 28 33.17 6.78 4.23
N GLU A 29 32.22 7.22 3.41
CA GLU A 29 32.51 8.11 2.27
C GLU A 29 33.11 9.46 2.70
N LEU A 30 32.62 10.02 3.81
CA LEU A 30 33.06 11.33 4.30
C LEU A 30 34.26 11.28 5.27
N ASN A 31 34.69 10.06 5.63
CA ASN A 31 35.70 9.82 6.67
C ASN A 31 35.37 10.53 8.00
N LEU A 32 34.09 10.44 8.39
CA LEU A 32 33.52 11.00 9.63
C LEU A 32 33.00 9.90 10.54
N SER A 33 32.86 10.19 11.83
CA SER A 33 32.22 9.22 12.72
C SER A 33 30.71 9.10 12.43
N ARG A 34 30.16 7.89 12.56
CA ARG A 34 28.73 7.64 12.38
C ARG A 34 27.83 8.53 13.25
N GLN A 35 28.30 8.87 14.46
CA GLN A 35 27.56 9.73 15.37
C GLN A 35 27.44 11.16 14.82
N VAL A 36 28.52 11.70 14.26
CA VAL A 36 28.53 13.04 13.63
C VAL A 36 27.63 13.08 12.41
N VAL A 37 27.69 12.07 11.54
CA VAL A 37 26.82 11.97 10.37
C VAL A 37 25.35 11.86 10.79
N SER A 38 25.02 11.01 11.76
CA SER A 38 23.66 10.87 12.28
C SER A 38 23.12 12.17 12.89
N HIS A 39 23.98 12.95 13.57
CA HIS A 39 23.61 14.27 14.10
C HIS A 39 23.21 15.25 12.98
N TYR A 40 24.01 15.34 11.93
CA TYR A 40 23.70 16.23 10.80
C TYR A 40 22.50 15.75 9.98
N LEU A 41 22.30 14.44 9.80
CA LEU A 41 21.14 13.88 9.13
C LEU A 41 19.84 14.17 9.90
N ASN A 42 19.84 14.06 11.23
CA ASN A 42 18.68 14.44 12.04
C ASN A 42 18.37 15.95 11.94
N ARG A 43 19.40 16.79 11.91
CA ARG A 43 19.22 18.24 11.71
C ARG A 43 18.65 18.56 10.32
N LEU A 44 19.10 17.87 9.28
CA LEU A 44 18.54 17.99 7.93
C LEU A 44 17.11 17.46 7.85
N LEU A 45 16.74 16.49 8.68
CA LEU A 45 15.38 15.99 8.83
C LEU A 45 14.45 17.05 9.46
N GLU A 46 14.93 17.74 10.51
CA GLU A 46 14.20 18.84 11.16
C GLU A 46 14.01 20.03 10.20
N GLU A 47 15.01 20.30 9.35
CA GLU A 47 14.94 21.30 8.29
C GLU A 47 14.08 20.87 7.09
N GLY A 48 13.56 19.63 7.09
CA GLY A 48 12.70 19.10 6.03
C GLY A 48 13.42 18.79 4.71
N CYS A 49 14.75 18.74 4.70
CA CYS A 49 15.55 18.49 3.50
C CYS A 49 15.70 17.01 3.16
N VAL A 50 15.56 16.13 4.16
CA VAL A 50 15.70 14.68 4.02
C VAL A 50 14.58 13.94 4.70
N GLU A 51 14.38 12.67 4.33
CA GLU A 51 13.42 11.75 4.93
C GLU A 51 14.16 10.53 5.48
N LYS A 52 13.59 9.96 6.55
CA LYS A 52 14.14 8.80 7.25
C LYS A 52 13.18 7.64 7.16
N THR A 53 13.64 6.46 6.77
CA THR A 53 12.81 5.25 6.80
C THR A 53 12.67 4.71 8.23
N LEU A 54 11.52 4.11 8.53
CA LEU A 54 11.25 3.47 9.82
C LEU A 54 11.75 2.02 9.88
N THR A 55 12.34 1.51 8.80
CA THR A 55 12.84 0.13 8.67
C THR A 55 14.26 -0.02 9.20
N ARG A 56 14.71 -1.24 9.53
CA ARG A 56 16.10 -1.54 9.84
C ARG A 56 16.72 -2.32 8.67
N PRO A 57 17.86 -1.85 8.12
CA PRO A 57 18.62 -0.66 8.49
C PRO A 57 17.91 0.65 8.16
N VAL A 58 18.13 1.69 8.97
CA VAL A 58 17.57 3.01 8.74
C VAL A 58 18.26 3.65 7.54
N CYS A 59 17.47 3.98 6.51
CA CYS A 59 17.93 4.64 5.29
C CYS A 59 17.46 6.09 5.24
N TRP A 60 18.22 6.92 4.51
CA TRP A 60 17.98 8.35 4.37
C TRP A 60 17.82 8.72 2.91
N ASN A 61 16.77 9.49 2.60
CA ASN A 61 16.44 9.93 1.25
C ASN A 61 16.26 11.46 1.22
N ILE A 62 16.40 12.05 0.03
CA ILE A 62 16.19 13.48 -0.17
C ILE A 62 14.71 13.73 -0.43
N ARG A 63 14.15 14.72 0.27
CA ARG A 63 12.76 15.15 0.05
C ARG A 63 12.61 15.81 -1.32
N LYS A 64 11.68 15.38 -2.15
CA LYS A 64 11.54 15.78 -3.56
C LYS A 64 11.20 17.27 -3.82
N GLN A 65 10.86 18.06 -2.80
CA GLN A 65 10.42 19.45 -2.97
C GLN A 65 11.48 20.50 -3.31
N GLN A 66 12.78 20.16 -3.31
CA GLN A 66 13.86 21.11 -3.62
C GLN A 66 14.55 20.90 -4.99
N ARG A 67 13.95 20.14 -5.91
CA ARG A 67 14.52 19.96 -7.26
C ARG A 67 14.23 21.09 -8.26
N GLU A 68 13.41 22.09 -7.90
CA GLU A 68 12.95 23.13 -8.85
C GLU A 68 13.78 24.43 -8.87
N ASN A 69 14.85 24.60 -8.12
CA ASN A 69 15.60 25.86 -8.06
C ASN A 69 17.05 25.78 -8.52
N VAL A 70 17.36 25.07 -9.59
CA VAL A 70 18.57 25.31 -10.39
C VAL A 70 18.27 25.10 -11.86
N GLN A 71 17.66 26.10 -12.49
CA GLN A 71 17.71 26.28 -13.94
C GLN A 71 18.04 27.73 -14.25
N GLY A 72 19.24 27.91 -14.72
CA GLY A 72 19.68 29.06 -15.47
C GLY A 72 20.37 28.62 -16.75
N SER A 73 19.72 28.90 -17.87
CA SER A 73 20.20 29.08 -19.24
C SER A 73 21.04 27.97 -19.91
N VAL A 74 20.57 27.41 -21.02
CA VAL A 74 20.94 27.75 -22.40
C VAL A 74 20.10 26.93 -23.40
N SER A 75 19.69 27.63 -24.41
CA SER A 75 18.92 27.40 -25.64
C SER A 75 19.20 26.14 -26.48
N GLU A 76 18.09 25.63 -27.06
CA GLU A 76 17.87 25.15 -28.43
C GLU A 76 18.77 24.05 -29.00
N GLU A 77 18.21 22.83 -29.10
CA GLU A 77 18.16 22.06 -30.36
C GLU A 77 17.07 20.97 -30.24
N ARG A 78 16.04 21.14 -31.08
CA ARG A 78 15.00 20.15 -31.33
C ARG A 78 15.60 18.90 -31.96
N LYS A 79 15.46 17.77 -31.33
CA LYS A 79 15.33 16.46 -32.02
C LYS A 79 14.25 15.66 -31.28
N GLU A 80 13.25 15.30 -32.07
CA GLU A 80 12.19 14.37 -31.74
C GLU A 80 12.81 13.07 -31.20
N ILE A 81 12.66 12.88 -29.90
CA ILE A 81 12.75 11.58 -29.26
C ILE A 81 11.39 11.42 -28.58
N GLU A 82 10.67 10.41 -29.05
CA GLU A 82 9.44 9.93 -28.43
C GLU A 82 9.68 9.75 -26.93
N GLU A 83 9.31 10.77 -26.15
CA GLU A 83 9.38 10.74 -24.69
C GLU A 83 8.35 9.71 -24.21
N VAL A 84 8.84 8.54 -23.85
CA VAL A 84 8.13 7.66 -22.91
C VAL A 84 7.99 8.48 -21.62
N LEU A 85 6.85 9.13 -21.48
CA LEU A 85 6.46 9.79 -20.22
C LEU A 85 6.63 8.77 -19.10
N PRO A 86 7.37 9.07 -18.02
CA PRO A 86 7.36 8.21 -16.86
C PRO A 86 5.90 8.17 -16.39
N GLU A 87 5.31 6.98 -16.45
CA GLU A 87 4.02 6.74 -15.82
C GLU A 87 4.10 7.34 -14.41
N VAL A 88 3.30 8.38 -14.18
CA VAL A 88 3.03 8.88 -12.82
C VAL A 88 2.52 7.66 -12.08
N ARG A 89 3.37 7.04 -11.26
CA ARG A 89 2.96 5.95 -10.36
C ARG A 89 1.84 6.54 -9.52
N ARG A 90 0.61 6.28 -9.90
CA ARG A 90 -0.52 6.40 -8.99
C ARG A 90 -0.15 5.46 -7.86
N GLU A 91 -0.02 5.98 -6.66
CA GLU A 91 0.30 5.18 -5.48
C GLU A 91 -0.60 3.94 -5.52
N ASP A 92 0.02 2.77 -5.61
CA ASP A 92 -0.74 1.52 -5.66
C ASP A 92 -1.35 1.33 -4.26
N VAL A 93 -2.62 0.98 -4.20
CA VAL A 93 -3.30 0.71 -2.94
C VAL A 93 -2.52 -0.28 -2.07
N PHE A 94 -1.82 -1.22 -2.70
CA PHE A 94 -1.01 -2.23 -2.02
C PHE A 94 0.32 -1.70 -1.48
N ASP A 95 0.74 -0.48 -1.82
CA ASP A 95 1.95 0.14 -1.26
C ASP A 95 1.84 0.34 0.27
N ALA A 96 0.62 0.35 0.81
CA ALA A 96 0.35 0.33 2.24
C ALA A 96 0.75 -0.98 2.92
N MET A 97 1.00 -2.06 2.16
CA MET A 97 1.35 -3.37 2.69
C MET A 97 2.86 -3.49 2.92
N ILE A 98 3.25 -3.91 4.14
CA ILE A 98 4.66 -4.14 4.45
C ILE A 98 5.18 -5.28 3.57
N GLY A 99 6.26 -5.01 2.81
CA GLY A 99 6.87 -5.98 1.90
C GLY A 99 6.18 -6.08 0.53
N ALA A 100 5.42 -5.07 0.13
CA ALA A 100 4.72 -5.03 -1.16
C ALA A 100 5.65 -5.29 -2.35
N ASP A 101 6.81 -4.63 -2.40
CA ASP A 101 7.83 -4.81 -3.44
C ASP A 101 8.74 -6.04 -3.23
N GLY A 102 8.56 -6.76 -2.13
CA GLY A 102 9.41 -7.87 -1.70
C GLY A 102 8.64 -9.18 -1.55
N SER A 103 8.54 -9.67 -0.32
CA SER A 103 7.95 -10.97 0.01
C SER A 103 6.47 -11.10 -0.38
N GLN A 104 5.73 -10.01 -0.41
CA GLN A 104 4.30 -10.00 -0.74
C GLN A 104 4.00 -9.74 -2.20
N LYS A 105 4.99 -9.42 -3.02
CA LYS A 105 4.81 -9.09 -4.44
C LYS A 105 3.98 -10.13 -5.20
N ASN A 106 4.33 -11.40 -5.06
CA ASN A 106 3.60 -12.48 -5.75
C ASN A 106 2.15 -12.62 -5.30
N VAL A 107 1.86 -12.37 -4.01
CA VAL A 107 0.50 -12.40 -3.46
C VAL A 107 -0.29 -11.24 -4.05
N ILE A 108 0.28 -10.04 -4.05
CA ILE A 108 -0.32 -8.84 -4.61
C ILE A 108 -0.63 -9.01 -6.10
N GLU A 109 0.32 -9.50 -6.89
CA GLU A 109 0.10 -9.75 -8.32
C GLU A 109 -1.04 -10.73 -8.60
N ARG A 110 -1.15 -11.81 -7.80
CA ARG A 110 -2.27 -12.74 -7.88
C ARG A 110 -3.60 -12.09 -7.51
N CYS A 111 -3.65 -11.26 -6.46
CA CYS A 111 -4.84 -10.52 -6.08
C CYS A 111 -5.28 -9.56 -7.20
N LYS A 112 -4.34 -8.81 -7.78
CA LYS A 112 -4.60 -7.91 -8.92
C LYS A 112 -5.15 -8.66 -10.11
N ALA A 113 -4.56 -9.81 -10.46
CA ALA A 113 -5.01 -10.65 -11.56
C ALA A 113 -6.43 -11.19 -11.31
N ALA A 114 -6.72 -11.65 -10.09
CA ALA A 114 -8.05 -12.17 -9.73
C ALA A 114 -9.11 -11.06 -9.79
N VAL A 115 -8.84 -9.88 -9.27
CA VAL A 115 -9.76 -8.73 -9.34
C VAL A 115 -10.04 -8.31 -10.77
N SER A 116 -9.01 -8.31 -11.64
CA SER A 116 -9.11 -7.85 -13.03
C SER A 116 -9.61 -8.92 -14.01
N TYR A 117 -9.94 -10.11 -13.52
CA TYR A 117 -10.38 -11.21 -14.38
C TYR A 117 -11.82 -10.98 -14.88
N PRO A 118 -12.08 -11.02 -16.21
CA PRO A 118 -13.42 -10.77 -16.75
C PRO A 118 -14.40 -11.95 -16.45
N PRO A 119 -15.73 -11.73 -16.29
CA PRO A 119 -16.37 -10.41 -16.30
C PRO A 119 -16.28 -9.66 -14.96
N ASP A 120 -16.33 -10.34 -13.81
CA ASP A 120 -16.58 -9.74 -12.50
C ASP A 120 -15.51 -10.14 -11.46
N GLY A 121 -14.32 -10.54 -11.92
CA GLY A 121 -13.26 -11.04 -11.05
C GLY A 121 -13.40 -12.53 -10.71
N LEU A 122 -12.47 -13.02 -9.87
CA LEU A 122 -12.46 -14.38 -9.36
C LEU A 122 -12.60 -14.40 -7.85
N PRO A 123 -13.24 -15.42 -7.26
CA PRO A 123 -13.20 -15.65 -5.82
C PRO A 123 -11.76 -15.81 -5.34
N ILE A 124 -11.41 -15.17 -4.23
CA ILE A 124 -10.06 -15.19 -3.66
C ILE A 124 -10.09 -15.91 -2.32
N LEU A 125 -9.29 -16.98 -2.19
CA LEU A 125 -9.05 -17.64 -0.92
C LEU A 125 -7.73 -17.12 -0.32
N ILE A 126 -7.82 -16.50 0.87
CA ILE A 126 -6.65 -15.98 1.61
C ILE A 126 -6.35 -16.96 2.75
N THR A 127 -5.17 -17.59 2.73
CA THR A 127 -4.72 -18.53 3.75
C THR A 127 -3.49 -18.00 4.48
N GLY A 128 -3.37 -18.32 5.75
CA GLY A 128 -2.23 -17.92 6.59
C GLY A 128 -2.56 -18.00 8.07
N GLU A 129 -1.55 -17.89 8.91
CA GLU A 129 -1.67 -17.90 10.37
C GLU A 129 -2.53 -16.74 10.88
N SER A 130 -3.00 -16.83 12.14
CA SER A 130 -3.71 -15.72 12.76
C SER A 130 -2.79 -14.51 12.92
N GLY A 131 -3.32 -13.30 12.74
CA GLY A 131 -2.58 -12.06 12.91
C GLY A 131 -1.65 -11.63 11.75
N VAL A 132 -1.51 -12.44 10.67
CA VAL A 132 -0.62 -12.10 9.53
C VAL A 132 -1.18 -11.02 8.59
N GLY A 133 -2.38 -10.51 8.85
CA GLY A 133 -2.97 -9.40 8.06
C GLY A 133 -3.94 -9.82 6.96
N LYS A 134 -4.58 -11.02 7.04
CA LYS A 134 -5.58 -11.48 6.06
C LYS A 134 -6.71 -10.48 5.84
N SER A 135 -7.31 -9.99 6.92
CA SER A 135 -8.42 -9.02 6.87
C SER A 135 -7.96 -7.65 6.35
N PHE A 136 -6.70 -7.27 6.58
CA PHE A 136 -6.11 -6.08 5.98
C PHE A 136 -5.95 -6.24 4.47
N LEU A 137 -5.43 -7.38 4.01
CA LEU A 137 -5.32 -7.70 2.58
C LEU A 137 -6.69 -7.68 1.88
N ALA A 138 -7.74 -8.22 2.51
CA ALA A 138 -9.09 -8.20 1.96
C ALA A 138 -9.61 -6.76 1.73
N ARG A 139 -9.33 -5.84 2.65
CA ARG A 139 -9.65 -4.41 2.50
C ARG A 139 -8.88 -3.75 1.35
N LEU A 140 -7.60 -4.07 1.21
CA LEU A 140 -6.78 -3.55 0.10
C LEU A 140 -7.27 -4.07 -1.26
N ILE A 141 -7.69 -5.33 -1.33
CA ILE A 141 -8.30 -5.92 -2.54
C ILE A 141 -9.55 -5.14 -2.95
N HIS A 142 -10.44 -4.84 -2.00
CA HIS A 142 -11.64 -4.05 -2.27
C HIS A 142 -11.29 -2.62 -2.73
N GLN A 143 -10.37 -1.94 -2.06
CA GLN A 143 -9.90 -0.60 -2.46
C GLN A 143 -9.25 -0.61 -3.85
N TYR A 144 -8.49 -1.66 -4.16
CA TYR A 144 -7.91 -1.83 -5.49
C TYR A 144 -8.99 -2.01 -6.56
N ALA A 145 -10.03 -2.81 -6.31
CA ALA A 145 -11.14 -2.98 -7.23
C ALA A 145 -11.86 -1.66 -7.54
N ILE A 146 -12.04 -0.79 -6.53
CA ILE A 146 -12.56 0.57 -6.70
C ILE A 146 -11.58 1.42 -7.53
N SER A 147 -10.28 1.42 -7.19
CA SER A 147 -9.28 2.25 -7.88
C SER A 147 -9.12 1.89 -9.36
N ARG A 148 -9.44 0.63 -9.72
CA ARG A 148 -9.44 0.12 -11.10
C ARG A 148 -10.79 0.22 -11.79
N ALA A 149 -11.80 0.78 -11.11
CA ALA A 149 -13.17 0.89 -11.59
C ALA A 149 -13.81 -0.48 -11.97
N VAL A 150 -13.35 -1.57 -11.33
CA VAL A 150 -13.97 -2.89 -11.45
C VAL A 150 -15.31 -2.90 -10.72
N ILE A 151 -15.36 -2.23 -9.56
CA ILE A 151 -16.59 -2.00 -8.81
C ILE A 151 -16.79 -0.48 -8.61
N ARG A 152 -18.00 -0.07 -8.26
CA ARG A 152 -18.32 1.34 -8.02
C ARG A 152 -17.62 1.86 -6.75
N GLU A 153 -17.37 3.15 -6.67
CA GLU A 153 -16.79 3.79 -5.48
C GLU A 153 -17.64 3.56 -4.21
N SER A 154 -18.96 3.50 -4.37
CA SER A 154 -19.91 3.24 -3.29
C SER A 154 -20.16 1.75 -3.03
N ALA A 155 -19.44 0.84 -3.69
CA ALA A 155 -19.63 -0.59 -3.55
C ALA A 155 -19.30 -1.06 -2.13
N PRO A 156 -20.17 -1.86 -1.49
CA PRO A 156 -19.96 -2.27 -0.11
C PRO A 156 -18.84 -3.32 0.02
N LEU A 157 -18.16 -3.30 1.16
CA LEU A 157 -17.38 -4.41 1.68
C LEU A 157 -18.09 -4.95 2.92
N VAL A 158 -18.82 -6.03 2.75
CA VAL A 158 -19.51 -6.70 3.84
C VAL A 158 -18.58 -7.76 4.45
N VAL A 159 -18.43 -7.74 5.76
CA VAL A 159 -17.55 -8.68 6.49
C VAL A 159 -18.40 -9.54 7.41
N LEU A 160 -18.25 -10.85 7.28
CA LEU A 160 -18.88 -11.83 8.16
C LEU A 160 -17.83 -12.66 8.86
N ASN A 161 -17.82 -12.65 10.18
CA ASN A 161 -17.01 -13.57 10.97
C ASN A 161 -17.74 -14.90 11.11
N CYS A 162 -17.26 -15.96 10.43
CA CYS A 162 -17.92 -17.26 10.46
C CYS A 162 -17.77 -17.97 11.82
N ALA A 163 -16.75 -17.63 12.60
CA ALA A 163 -16.56 -18.20 13.94
C ALA A 163 -17.73 -17.87 14.89
N ASP A 164 -18.39 -16.72 14.70
CA ASP A 164 -19.58 -16.34 15.50
C ASP A 164 -20.75 -17.31 15.32
N TYR A 165 -20.74 -18.06 14.22
CA TYR A 165 -21.79 -19.01 13.84
C TYR A 165 -21.35 -20.48 13.94
N ALA A 166 -20.15 -20.77 14.44
CA ALA A 166 -19.59 -22.12 14.49
C ALA A 166 -20.49 -23.14 15.18
N ASN A 167 -21.23 -22.72 16.21
CA ASN A 167 -22.15 -23.56 16.99
C ASN A 167 -23.58 -23.60 16.41
N ASN A 168 -23.89 -22.82 15.38
CA ASN A 168 -25.25 -22.75 14.83
C ASN A 168 -25.25 -22.45 13.31
N PRO A 169 -25.02 -23.48 12.47
CA PRO A 169 -24.94 -23.32 11.00
C PRO A 169 -26.25 -22.80 10.37
N GLU A 170 -27.38 -23.01 11.01
CA GLU A 170 -28.69 -22.53 10.50
C GLU A 170 -28.73 -20.99 10.60
N LEU A 171 -28.21 -20.42 11.67
CA LEU A 171 -28.09 -18.96 11.79
C LEU A 171 -27.13 -18.36 10.77
N LEU A 172 -26.05 -19.07 10.42
CA LEU A 172 -25.15 -18.65 9.35
C LEU A 172 -25.90 -18.56 8.02
N SER A 173 -26.67 -19.59 7.68
CA SER A 173 -27.50 -19.59 6.45
C SER A 173 -28.51 -18.44 6.48
N ALA A 174 -29.18 -18.22 7.61
CA ALA A 174 -30.12 -17.12 7.77
C ALA A 174 -29.43 -15.72 7.68
N ALA A 175 -28.21 -15.60 8.16
CA ALA A 175 -27.44 -14.36 8.02
C ALA A 175 -27.03 -14.11 6.56
N LEU A 176 -26.56 -15.13 5.85
CA LEU A 176 -26.09 -15.01 4.48
C LEU A 176 -27.23 -14.77 3.49
N LEU A 177 -28.29 -15.58 3.58
CA LEU A 177 -29.39 -15.61 2.60
C LEU A 177 -30.58 -14.72 2.99
N GLY A 178 -30.64 -14.31 4.28
CA GLY A 178 -31.81 -13.65 4.84
C GLY A 178 -32.96 -14.62 5.11
N TYR A 179 -34.07 -14.11 5.59
CA TYR A 179 -35.25 -14.90 5.89
C TYR A 179 -36.51 -14.06 5.80
N LYS A 180 -37.62 -14.73 5.57
CA LYS A 180 -38.96 -14.15 5.59
C LYS A 180 -39.59 -14.30 6.97
N LYS A 181 -40.49 -13.39 7.32
CA LYS A 181 -41.31 -13.49 8.53
C LYS A 181 -41.98 -14.85 8.62
N GLY A 182 -41.86 -15.47 9.78
CA GLY A 182 -42.45 -16.78 10.07
C GLY A 182 -41.65 -18.00 9.59
N SER A 183 -40.41 -17.81 9.09
CA SER A 183 -39.56 -18.93 8.63
C SER A 183 -39.11 -19.83 9.77
N PHE A 184 -38.99 -19.29 10.99
CA PHE A 184 -38.66 -20.04 12.20
C PHE A 184 -39.17 -19.27 13.45
N THR A 185 -39.11 -19.91 14.61
CA THR A 185 -39.57 -19.33 15.88
C THR A 185 -38.72 -18.08 16.23
N GLY A 186 -39.36 -16.92 16.27
CA GLY A 186 -38.66 -15.63 16.50
C GLY A 186 -38.37 -14.83 15.20
N ALA A 187 -38.79 -15.33 14.03
CA ALA A 187 -38.72 -14.56 12.78
C ALA A 187 -39.91 -13.61 12.68
N ASP A 188 -39.87 -12.49 13.42
CA ASP A 188 -40.99 -11.53 13.51
C ASP A 188 -41.08 -10.58 12.30
N THR A 189 -39.97 -10.39 11.58
CA THR A 189 -39.85 -9.50 10.42
C THR A 189 -39.07 -10.18 9.30
N ASP A 190 -39.22 -9.67 8.07
CA ASP A 190 -38.33 -10.02 6.96
C ASP A 190 -36.95 -9.45 7.23
N LYS A 191 -35.89 -10.21 6.92
CA LYS A 191 -34.51 -9.76 7.00
C LYS A 191 -33.79 -10.08 5.69
N GLU A 192 -33.17 -9.08 5.09
CA GLU A 192 -32.30 -9.25 3.93
C GLU A 192 -30.99 -9.92 4.35
N GLY A 193 -30.44 -10.74 3.46
CA GLY A 193 -29.19 -11.45 3.70
C GLY A 193 -27.97 -10.62 3.33
N LEU A 194 -26.83 -10.96 3.94
CA LEU A 194 -25.55 -10.29 3.67
C LEU A 194 -25.10 -10.43 2.20
N LEU A 195 -25.55 -11.47 1.49
CA LEU A 195 -25.31 -11.60 0.05
C LEU A 195 -26.01 -10.50 -0.76
N GLN A 196 -27.23 -10.10 -0.35
CA GLN A 196 -27.93 -8.99 -0.97
C GLN A 196 -27.29 -7.64 -0.59
N GLU A 197 -26.89 -7.50 0.67
CA GLU A 197 -26.17 -6.30 1.16
C GLU A 197 -24.85 -6.10 0.41
N ALA A 198 -24.16 -7.19 0.06
CA ALA A 198 -22.88 -7.17 -0.66
C ALA A 198 -23.03 -7.01 -2.19
N ASP A 199 -24.25 -6.90 -2.71
CA ASP A 199 -24.48 -6.85 -4.15
C ASP A 199 -23.74 -5.68 -4.83
N GLY A 200 -23.04 -6.00 -5.90
CA GLY A 200 -22.18 -5.05 -6.60
C GLY A 200 -20.87 -4.67 -5.87
N GLY A 201 -20.60 -5.33 -4.73
CA GLY A 201 -19.40 -5.13 -3.94
C GLY A 201 -18.69 -6.45 -3.60
N TYR A 202 -18.16 -6.56 -2.39
CA TYR A 202 -17.46 -7.75 -1.89
C TYR A 202 -18.06 -8.26 -0.60
N LEU A 203 -18.20 -9.58 -0.49
CA LEU A 203 -18.46 -10.27 0.76
C LEU A 203 -17.17 -10.97 1.22
N PHE A 204 -16.66 -10.57 2.38
CA PHE A 204 -15.50 -11.20 3.02
C PHE A 204 -15.97 -12.12 4.15
N LEU A 205 -15.72 -13.41 3.99
CA LEU A 205 -15.93 -14.42 5.01
C LEU A 205 -14.62 -14.62 5.78
N ASP A 206 -14.57 -14.16 7.03
CA ASP A 206 -13.40 -14.24 7.90
C ASP A 206 -13.54 -15.43 8.87
N GLU A 207 -12.46 -16.21 9.05
CA GLU A 207 -12.33 -17.43 9.86
C GLU A 207 -13.25 -18.60 9.48
#